data_5b58ee83a02b4604dee0cabb71cb1e0c
#
_entry.id   5b58ee83a02b4604dee0cabb71cb1e0c
#
_cell.length_a   1.000
_cell.length_b   1.000
_cell.length_c   1.000
_cell.angle_alpha   90.00
_cell.angle_beta   90.00
_cell.angle_gamma   90.00
#
_symmetry.space_group_name_H-M   'P 1'
#
loop_
_entity.id
_entity.type
_entity.pdbx_description
1 polymer ?
#
loop_
_entity_poly.entity_id
_entity_poly.type
_entity_poly.pdbx_seq_one_letter_code
_entity_poly.pdbx_strand_id
1 'polypeptide(L)'
;MLSFVRELLWSLPTVALLTAVGVYFTVRSRFYQIRGIKHILTSVRYGGGEGISPFSALMTALGGTVGVGSITGVAYALTAGGAGAVFWMWVTGFFGMMLKYAEVYMAVLFRQQTPCGYDGSAARVLSTAGKPFAAGLFAVLCVLASLGSGNLVQAGAVAEAASEIGIPPLLCAAVTAALLTPTVFGGQKRIAAVNSAVLPVFSALLMLFLSAAVILNLRGVPEAFSAIFREAFGIRQAGAGVSGALISIALRTGATRGVFSNEAGMGSSPIAHAASPSADPQKSGDFGVIEVFIDTFLVSTFCAVALLAGGFTSVTEMFSELFGVIGSVFLTLSLLVFAFASIISWCFYSEGCIRFLFGDRRFPRALYRSLSVAAAFAGCVIPLASVWDAADIFNALMIAPNLYALLLKRKDISF
;
A
#
# COMPACT_ATOMS: atom_id res chain seq x y z
N MET A 1 3.13 -11.31 -22.89
CA MET A 1 2.08 -10.30 -23.17
C MET A 1 1.74 -9.48 -21.94
N LEU A 2 1.43 -10.08 -20.78
CA LEU A 2 1.14 -9.34 -19.54
C LEU A 2 2.30 -8.47 -19.09
N SER A 3 3.53 -8.98 -19.09
CA SER A 3 4.74 -8.23 -18.75
C SER A 3 4.95 -6.98 -19.60
N PHE A 4 4.70 -7.07 -20.90
CA PHE A 4 4.76 -5.93 -21.82
C PHE A 4 3.69 -4.86 -21.46
N VAL A 5 2.44 -5.28 -21.20
CA VAL A 5 1.37 -4.36 -20.78
C VAL A 5 1.71 -3.69 -19.46
N ARG A 6 2.21 -4.44 -18.47
CA ARG A 6 2.70 -3.90 -17.20
C ARG A 6 3.79 -2.85 -17.45
N GLU A 7 4.78 -3.18 -18.29
CA GLU A 7 5.88 -2.26 -18.61
C GLU A 7 5.41 -0.99 -19.28
N LEU A 8 4.42 -1.07 -20.16
CA LEU A 8 3.81 0.10 -20.78
C LEU A 8 3.07 0.95 -19.77
N LEU A 9 2.27 0.36 -18.89
CA LEU A 9 1.48 1.07 -17.87
C LEU A 9 2.36 1.70 -16.79
N TRP A 10 3.42 1.02 -16.35
CA TRP A 10 4.40 1.55 -15.39
C TRP A 10 5.59 2.23 -16.08
N SER A 11 5.38 2.72 -17.30
CA SER A 11 6.38 3.50 -18.02
C SER A 11 6.58 4.90 -17.41
N LEU A 12 7.63 5.58 -17.83
CA LEU A 12 7.96 6.94 -17.37
C LEU A 12 6.77 7.92 -17.40
N PRO A 13 5.86 7.92 -18.39
CA PRO A 13 4.69 8.79 -18.40
C PRO A 13 3.78 8.62 -17.18
N THR A 14 3.49 7.40 -16.73
CA THR A 14 2.63 7.17 -15.56
C THR A 14 3.31 7.63 -14.27
N VAL A 15 4.59 7.31 -14.10
CA VAL A 15 5.40 7.77 -12.96
C VAL A 15 5.49 9.29 -12.95
N ALA A 16 5.74 9.89 -14.11
CA ALA A 16 5.79 11.34 -14.26
C ALA A 16 4.45 12.02 -13.94
N LEU A 17 3.33 11.43 -14.39
CA LEU A 17 2.00 11.94 -14.09
C LEU A 17 1.70 11.90 -12.59
N LEU A 18 1.95 10.77 -11.92
CA LEU A 18 1.80 10.63 -10.47
C LEU A 18 2.64 11.66 -9.72
N THR A 19 3.92 11.75 -10.08
CA THR A 19 4.85 12.70 -9.45
C THR A 19 4.41 14.13 -9.70
N ALA A 20 4.02 14.50 -10.92
CA ALA A 20 3.56 15.84 -11.27
C ALA A 20 2.32 16.26 -10.48
N VAL A 21 1.35 15.37 -10.31
CA VAL A 21 0.16 15.66 -9.49
C VAL A 21 0.52 15.76 -8.01
N GLY A 22 1.42 14.90 -7.51
CA GLY A 22 1.95 14.99 -6.15
C GLY A 22 2.72 16.32 -5.91
N VAL A 23 3.57 16.73 -6.84
CA VAL A 23 4.26 18.04 -6.83
C VAL A 23 3.25 19.18 -6.84
N TYR A 24 2.22 19.12 -7.70
CA TYR A 24 1.17 20.12 -7.75
C TYR A 24 0.50 20.32 -6.38
N PHE A 25 0.09 19.26 -5.70
CA PHE A 25 -0.53 19.37 -4.37
C PHE A 25 0.47 19.79 -3.31
N THR A 26 1.74 19.37 -3.38
CA THR A 26 2.80 19.79 -2.48
C THR A 26 3.05 21.30 -2.57
N VAL A 27 3.20 21.84 -3.78
CA VAL A 27 3.43 23.27 -4.00
C VAL A 27 2.18 24.08 -3.63
N ARG A 28 0.99 23.63 -4.03
CA ARG A 28 -0.27 24.30 -3.72
C ARG A 28 -0.53 24.36 -2.21
N SER A 29 -0.19 23.31 -1.47
CA SER A 29 -0.28 23.27 -0.01
C SER A 29 0.85 24.03 0.69
N ARG A 30 1.81 24.59 -0.07
CA ARG A 30 3.03 25.23 0.46
C ARG A 30 3.82 24.28 1.36
N PHE A 31 4.03 23.03 0.91
CA PHE A 31 4.74 21.98 1.63
C PHE A 31 4.12 21.66 3.00
N TYR A 32 2.81 21.47 3.04
CA TYR A 32 2.06 21.21 4.27
C TYR A 32 2.58 20.00 5.04
N GLN A 33 3.02 18.93 4.37
CA GLN A 33 3.61 17.74 5.00
C GLN A 33 4.86 18.07 5.86
N ILE A 34 5.52 19.23 5.63
CA ILE A 34 6.62 19.71 6.46
C ILE A 34 6.13 20.73 7.48
N ARG A 35 5.43 21.80 7.02
CA ARG A 35 4.96 22.89 7.88
C ARG A 35 3.91 22.46 8.88
N GLY A 36 3.03 21.56 8.46
CA GLY A 36 1.90 21.06 9.22
C GLY A 36 2.24 19.91 10.16
N ILE A 37 3.50 19.50 10.29
CA ILE A 37 3.89 18.29 11.03
C ILE A 37 3.34 18.23 12.45
N LYS A 38 3.29 19.35 13.17
CA LYS A 38 2.72 19.43 14.51
C LYS A 38 1.22 19.14 14.50
N HIS A 39 0.50 19.70 13.54
CA HIS A 39 -0.94 19.46 13.34
C HIS A 39 -1.20 18.01 12.95
N ILE A 40 -0.46 17.49 11.97
CA ILE A 40 -0.54 16.12 11.51
C ILE A 40 -0.34 15.13 12.67
N LEU A 41 0.67 15.33 13.50
CA LEU A 41 0.92 14.46 14.67
C LEU A 41 -0.17 14.57 15.75
N THR A 42 -0.78 15.75 15.93
CA THR A 42 -1.89 15.91 16.88
C THR A 42 -3.19 15.30 16.38
N SER A 43 -3.37 15.20 15.06
CA SER A 43 -4.53 14.56 14.44
C SER A 43 -4.65 13.06 14.81
N VAL A 44 -3.55 12.40 15.14
CA VAL A 44 -3.54 10.98 15.61
C VAL A 44 -4.38 10.80 16.89
N ARG A 45 -4.52 11.84 17.72
CA ARG A 45 -5.35 11.81 18.92
C ARG A 45 -6.84 11.98 18.62
N TYR A 46 -7.18 12.25 17.36
CA TYR A 46 -8.56 12.39 16.93
C TYR A 46 -9.19 11.01 16.78
N GLY A 47 -10.00 10.65 17.73
CA GLY A 47 -10.69 9.37 17.72
C GLY A 47 -11.78 9.31 18.76
N GLY A 48 -12.92 8.83 18.38
CA GLY A 48 -14.11 8.59 19.21
C GLY A 48 -15.37 8.67 18.35
N GLY A 49 -16.35 7.86 18.67
CA GLY A 49 -17.62 7.79 17.99
C GLY A 49 -18.13 6.35 17.83
N GLU A 50 -19.41 6.21 17.62
CA GLU A 50 -20.02 4.91 17.33
C GLU A 50 -19.64 4.43 15.92
N GLY A 51 -19.36 3.14 15.78
CA GLY A 51 -19.04 2.52 14.49
C GLY A 51 -17.53 2.41 14.22
N ILE A 52 -17.11 2.70 12.99
CA ILE A 52 -15.70 2.67 12.59
C ILE A 52 -15.07 4.00 13.03
N SER A 53 -14.18 3.97 14.04
CA SER A 53 -13.47 5.17 14.49
C SER A 53 -12.46 5.65 13.44
N PRO A 54 -12.03 6.93 13.45
CA PRO A 54 -10.95 7.41 12.58
C PRO A 54 -9.64 6.61 12.75
N PHE A 55 -9.32 6.19 13.96
CA PHE A 55 -8.19 5.32 14.23
C PHE A 55 -8.36 3.94 13.56
N SER A 56 -9.55 3.33 13.66
CA SER A 56 -9.83 2.05 12.99
C SER A 56 -9.79 2.17 11.46
N ALA A 57 -10.20 3.32 10.93
CA ALA A 57 -10.09 3.63 9.52
C ALA A 57 -8.60 3.74 9.08
N LEU A 58 -7.77 4.46 9.86
CA LEU A 58 -6.32 4.54 9.64
C LEU A 58 -5.67 3.15 9.72
N MET A 59 -6.01 2.34 10.73
CA MET A 59 -5.48 0.97 10.84
C MET A 59 -5.90 0.10 9.65
N THR A 60 -7.13 0.28 9.14
CA THR A 60 -7.58 -0.44 7.93
C THR A 60 -6.84 0.04 6.68
N ALA A 61 -6.56 1.34 6.56
CA ALA A 61 -5.75 1.90 5.49
C ALA A 61 -4.30 1.39 5.57
N LEU A 62 -3.67 1.46 6.75
CA LEU A 62 -2.32 0.92 6.98
C LEU A 62 -2.26 -0.60 6.76
N GLY A 63 -3.35 -1.34 7.01
CA GLY A 63 -3.41 -2.76 6.69
C GLY A 63 -3.32 -3.03 5.19
N GLY A 64 -3.89 -2.16 4.37
CA GLY A 64 -3.75 -2.25 2.91
C GLY A 64 -2.35 -1.92 2.43
N THR A 65 -1.69 -0.93 3.04
CA THR A 65 -0.40 -0.39 2.62
C THR A 65 0.80 -1.11 3.26
N VAL A 66 0.83 -1.23 4.59
CA VAL A 66 1.89 -1.95 5.31
C VAL A 66 1.66 -3.46 5.20
N GLY A 67 2.21 -4.04 4.17
CA GLY A 67 2.06 -5.46 3.86
C GLY A 67 3.35 -6.08 3.34
N VAL A 68 3.18 -7.10 2.54
CA VAL A 68 4.29 -7.75 1.84
C VAL A 68 5.08 -6.74 0.98
N GLY A 69 4.42 -5.72 0.41
CA GLY A 69 5.04 -4.68 -0.40
C GLY A 69 6.14 -3.88 0.31
N SER A 70 5.93 -3.52 1.58
CA SER A 70 6.88 -2.75 2.39
C SER A 70 8.07 -3.56 2.90
N ILE A 71 7.98 -4.89 2.87
CA ILE A 71 9.00 -5.81 3.36
C ILE A 71 9.69 -6.50 2.18
N THR A 72 9.02 -7.43 1.51
CA THR A 72 9.62 -8.18 0.38
C THR A 72 9.71 -7.34 -0.90
N GLY A 73 8.78 -6.37 -1.09
CA GLY A 73 8.84 -5.44 -2.22
C GLY A 73 10.05 -4.52 -2.18
N VAL A 74 10.56 -4.17 -0.99
CA VAL A 74 11.81 -3.41 -0.83
C VAL A 74 13.01 -4.26 -1.23
N ALA A 75 13.08 -5.53 -0.79
CA ALA A 75 14.14 -6.44 -1.22
C ALA A 75 14.14 -6.63 -2.75
N TYR A 76 12.95 -6.77 -3.35
CA TYR A 76 12.81 -6.78 -4.81
C TYR A 76 13.27 -5.47 -5.46
N ALA A 77 12.96 -4.31 -4.86
CA ALA A 77 13.42 -3.02 -5.39
C ALA A 77 14.95 -2.92 -5.39
N LEU A 78 15.60 -3.42 -4.35
CA LEU A 78 17.05 -3.46 -4.25
C LEU A 78 17.69 -4.41 -5.28
N THR A 79 17.13 -5.60 -5.49
CA THR A 79 17.66 -6.58 -6.45
C THR A 79 17.42 -6.16 -7.90
N ALA A 80 16.26 -5.62 -8.23
CA ALA A 80 15.87 -5.25 -9.59
C ALA A 80 16.29 -3.84 -10.00
N GLY A 81 16.37 -2.91 -9.05
CA GLY A 81 16.64 -1.49 -9.29
C GLY A 81 17.93 -0.97 -8.67
N GLY A 82 18.65 -1.80 -7.91
CA GLY A 82 19.81 -1.39 -7.13
C GLY A 82 19.44 -0.53 -5.91
N ALA A 83 20.46 -0.14 -5.14
CA ALA A 83 20.27 0.72 -3.96
C ALA A 83 19.62 2.07 -4.31
N GLY A 84 19.87 2.59 -5.51
CA GLY A 84 19.28 3.83 -6.01
C GLY A 84 17.73 3.82 -6.10
N ALA A 85 17.11 2.65 -6.18
CA ALA A 85 15.65 2.53 -6.16
C ALA A 85 15.04 3.08 -4.87
N VAL A 86 15.72 2.93 -3.73
CA VAL A 86 15.26 3.47 -2.43
C VAL A 86 15.14 4.98 -2.45
N PHE A 87 16.08 5.68 -3.06
CA PHE A 87 16.01 7.14 -3.24
C PHE A 87 14.74 7.53 -4.00
N TRP A 88 14.43 6.83 -5.08
CA TRP A 88 13.25 7.14 -5.88
C TRP A 88 11.94 6.73 -5.19
N MET A 89 11.96 5.72 -4.31
CA MET A 89 10.85 5.46 -3.37
C MET A 89 10.63 6.65 -2.44
N TRP A 90 11.68 7.25 -1.89
CA TRP A 90 11.55 8.45 -1.04
C TRP A 90 10.99 9.65 -1.81
N VAL A 91 11.47 9.89 -3.03
CA VAL A 91 10.97 11.01 -3.86
C VAL A 91 9.48 10.84 -4.16
N THR A 92 9.07 9.65 -4.61
CA THR A 92 7.65 9.38 -4.89
C THR A 92 6.80 9.37 -3.62
N GLY A 93 7.32 8.86 -2.50
CA GLY A 93 6.66 8.90 -1.20
C GLY A 93 6.47 10.33 -0.68
N PHE A 94 7.49 11.19 -0.81
CA PHE A 94 7.41 12.58 -0.38
C PHE A 94 6.29 13.36 -1.08
N PHE A 95 6.22 13.25 -2.40
CA PHE A 95 5.12 13.84 -3.17
C PHE A 95 3.82 13.06 -3.01
N GLY A 96 3.92 11.75 -2.78
CA GLY A 96 2.81 10.85 -2.48
C GLY A 96 2.06 11.22 -1.21
N MET A 97 2.73 11.79 -0.19
CA MET A 97 2.06 12.26 1.03
C MET A 97 0.95 13.27 0.72
N MET A 98 1.23 14.29 -0.11
CA MET A 98 0.23 15.31 -0.43
C MET A 98 -0.79 14.82 -1.45
N LEU A 99 -0.43 13.86 -2.28
CA LEU A 99 -1.37 13.17 -3.16
C LEU A 99 -2.35 12.34 -2.31
N LYS A 100 -1.88 11.56 -1.35
CA LYS A 100 -2.70 10.78 -0.42
C LYS A 100 -3.57 11.69 0.46
N TYR A 101 -3.03 12.82 0.96
CA TYR A 101 -3.84 13.83 1.65
C TYR A 101 -5.05 14.24 0.81
N ALA A 102 -4.80 14.61 -0.45
CA ALA A 102 -5.85 15.05 -1.36
C ALA A 102 -6.90 13.95 -1.63
N GLU A 103 -6.46 12.70 -1.81
CA GLU A 103 -7.32 11.54 -2.00
C GLU A 103 -8.25 11.32 -0.81
N VAL A 104 -7.68 11.28 0.40
CA VAL A 104 -8.43 11.04 1.63
C VAL A 104 -9.38 12.21 1.91
N TYR A 105 -8.89 13.45 1.79
CA TYR A 105 -9.71 14.66 1.94
C TYR A 105 -10.95 14.59 1.05
N MET A 106 -10.76 14.30 -0.24
CA MET A 106 -11.84 14.24 -1.22
C MET A 106 -12.81 13.09 -0.96
N ALA A 107 -12.30 11.91 -0.62
CA ALA A 107 -13.15 10.77 -0.31
C ALA A 107 -14.06 11.04 0.90
N VAL A 108 -13.54 11.72 1.92
CA VAL A 108 -14.32 12.12 3.10
C VAL A 108 -15.27 13.27 2.78
N LEU A 109 -14.85 14.28 2.02
CA LEU A 109 -15.68 15.44 1.65
C LEU A 109 -16.90 15.03 0.82
N PHE A 110 -16.73 14.14 -0.15
CA PHE A 110 -17.77 13.70 -1.09
C PHE A 110 -18.43 12.37 -0.70
N ARG A 111 -18.20 11.88 0.53
CA ARG A 111 -18.85 10.66 1.01
C ARG A 111 -20.37 10.83 1.10
N GLN A 112 -21.07 9.73 0.94
CA GLN A 112 -22.51 9.65 1.08
C GLN A 112 -22.89 8.70 2.20
N GLN A 113 -23.94 9.05 2.95
CA GLN A 113 -24.52 8.16 3.93
C GLN A 113 -25.35 7.09 3.21
N THR A 114 -25.16 5.84 3.57
CA THR A 114 -25.90 4.69 3.05
C THR A 114 -26.50 3.91 4.23
N PRO A 115 -27.45 2.99 3.99
CA PRO A 115 -27.97 2.12 5.06
C PRO A 115 -26.92 1.31 5.80
N CYS A 116 -25.79 1.02 5.15
CA CYS A 116 -24.69 0.25 5.73
C CYS A 116 -23.56 1.13 6.32
N GLY A 117 -23.71 2.44 6.37
CA GLY A 117 -22.70 3.39 6.85
C GLY A 117 -22.31 4.42 5.80
N TYR A 118 -21.15 5.02 5.93
CA TYR A 118 -20.64 6.00 4.97
C TYR A 118 -19.88 5.33 3.83
N ASP A 119 -20.01 5.88 2.62
CA ASP A 119 -19.35 5.42 1.41
C ASP A 119 -18.74 6.62 0.68
N GLY A 120 -17.41 6.67 0.59
CA GLY A 120 -16.64 7.70 -0.09
C GLY A 120 -15.46 7.08 -0.82
N SER A 121 -15.21 7.56 -2.04
CA SER A 121 -14.17 7.04 -2.93
C SER A 121 -13.98 7.97 -4.12
N ALA A 122 -12.95 7.75 -4.92
CA ALA A 122 -12.80 8.43 -6.22
C ALA A 122 -14.05 8.24 -7.11
N ALA A 123 -14.74 7.08 -7.03
CA ALA A 123 -16.00 6.86 -7.75
C ALA A 123 -17.10 7.83 -7.31
N ARG A 124 -17.23 8.11 -6.01
CA ARG A 124 -18.22 9.09 -5.51
C ARG A 124 -17.88 10.50 -5.97
N VAL A 125 -16.60 10.88 -5.90
CA VAL A 125 -16.12 12.18 -6.40
C VAL A 125 -16.47 12.36 -7.88
N LEU A 126 -16.14 11.36 -8.71
CA LEU A 126 -16.42 11.38 -10.15
C LEU A 126 -17.92 11.40 -10.46
N SER A 127 -18.71 10.61 -9.74
CA SER A 127 -20.16 10.58 -9.90
C SER A 127 -20.79 11.95 -9.58
N THR A 128 -20.38 12.57 -8.47
CA THR A 128 -20.82 13.92 -8.08
C THR A 128 -20.38 14.98 -9.09
N ALA A 129 -19.28 14.77 -9.77
CA ALA A 129 -18.80 15.64 -10.85
C ALA A 129 -19.44 15.37 -12.22
N GLY A 130 -20.47 14.52 -12.30
CA GLY A 130 -21.16 14.19 -13.55
C GLY A 130 -20.35 13.30 -14.50
N LYS A 131 -19.46 12.45 -13.97
CA LYS A 131 -18.61 11.54 -14.75
C LYS A 131 -18.91 10.07 -14.41
N PRO A 132 -20.14 9.56 -14.68
CA PRO A 132 -20.58 8.24 -14.23
C PRO A 132 -19.76 7.09 -14.84
N PHE A 133 -19.31 7.21 -16.08
CA PHE A 133 -18.49 6.19 -16.72
C PHE A 133 -17.13 6.03 -16.00
N ALA A 134 -16.43 7.14 -15.76
CA ALA A 134 -15.14 7.10 -15.04
C ALA A 134 -15.32 6.62 -13.58
N ALA A 135 -16.43 6.96 -12.95
CA ALA A 135 -16.79 6.48 -11.62
C ALA A 135 -16.97 4.95 -11.59
N GLY A 136 -17.75 4.42 -12.53
CA GLY A 136 -17.94 2.97 -12.70
C GLY A 136 -16.63 2.24 -13.02
N LEU A 137 -15.83 2.82 -13.91
CA LEU A 137 -14.51 2.28 -14.28
C LEU A 137 -13.59 2.16 -13.05
N PHE A 138 -13.46 3.23 -12.25
CA PHE A 138 -12.69 3.17 -11.00
C PHE A 138 -13.16 2.04 -10.09
N ALA A 139 -14.47 1.94 -9.87
CA ALA A 139 -15.04 0.95 -8.97
C ALA A 139 -14.77 -0.49 -9.44
N VAL A 140 -14.90 -0.76 -10.75
CA VAL A 140 -14.58 -2.07 -11.34
C VAL A 140 -13.09 -2.39 -11.20
N LEU A 141 -12.22 -1.43 -11.52
CA LEU A 141 -10.77 -1.60 -11.43
C LEU A 141 -10.32 -1.85 -9.99
N CYS A 142 -10.92 -1.17 -8.99
CA CYS A 142 -10.65 -1.40 -7.58
C CYS A 142 -11.01 -2.84 -7.15
N VAL A 143 -12.14 -3.37 -7.62
CA VAL A 143 -12.54 -4.77 -7.35
C VAL A 143 -11.55 -5.75 -7.98
N LEU A 144 -11.11 -5.51 -9.21
CA LEU A 144 -10.13 -6.38 -9.89
C LEU A 144 -8.74 -6.29 -9.24
N ALA A 145 -8.29 -5.08 -8.87
CA ALA A 145 -7.05 -4.87 -8.13
C ALA A 145 -7.06 -5.59 -6.77
N SER A 146 -8.20 -5.57 -6.08
CA SER A 146 -8.36 -6.29 -4.81
C SER A 146 -8.16 -7.80 -4.98
N LEU A 147 -8.75 -8.41 -6.01
CA LEU A 147 -8.57 -9.83 -6.26
C LEU A 147 -7.12 -10.17 -6.65
N GLY A 148 -6.43 -9.29 -7.39
CA GLY A 148 -5.02 -9.44 -7.77
C GLY A 148 -4.07 -9.09 -6.65
N SER A 149 -3.77 -7.80 -6.46
CA SER A 149 -2.76 -7.32 -5.50
C SER A 149 -3.20 -7.48 -4.06
N GLY A 150 -4.49 -7.33 -3.79
CA GLY A 150 -5.05 -7.45 -2.44
C GLY A 150 -5.10 -8.89 -1.93
N ASN A 151 -5.45 -9.85 -2.78
CA ASN A 151 -5.67 -11.24 -2.35
C ASN A 151 -4.58 -12.19 -2.86
N LEU A 152 -4.48 -12.37 -4.19
CA LEU A 152 -3.58 -13.36 -4.80
C LEU A 152 -2.11 -13.13 -4.41
N VAL A 153 -1.61 -11.88 -4.56
CA VAL A 153 -0.21 -11.55 -4.27
C VAL A 153 0.11 -11.72 -2.79
N GLN A 154 -0.76 -11.23 -1.91
CA GLN A 154 -0.54 -11.31 -0.46
C GLN A 154 -0.51 -12.77 0.01
N ALA A 155 -1.49 -13.56 -0.42
CA ALA A 155 -1.56 -14.97 -0.05
C ALA A 155 -0.41 -15.80 -0.65
N GLY A 156 0.01 -15.50 -1.87
CA GLY A 156 1.16 -16.15 -2.52
C GLY A 156 2.47 -15.89 -1.79
N ALA A 157 2.71 -14.64 -1.36
CA ALA A 157 3.91 -14.31 -0.59
C ALA A 157 3.95 -15.00 0.78
N VAL A 158 2.79 -15.18 1.44
CA VAL A 158 2.70 -15.97 2.67
C VAL A 158 3.03 -17.44 2.42
N ALA A 159 2.49 -18.01 1.34
CA ALA A 159 2.74 -19.41 1.01
C ALA A 159 4.21 -19.65 0.65
N GLU A 160 4.87 -18.71 -0.04
CA GLU A 160 6.29 -18.75 -0.34
C GLU A 160 7.12 -18.74 0.96
N ALA A 161 6.89 -17.79 1.85
CA ALA A 161 7.57 -17.70 3.15
C ALA A 161 7.29 -18.94 4.04
N ALA A 162 6.07 -19.48 4.03
CA ALA A 162 5.69 -20.66 4.78
C ALA A 162 6.36 -21.93 4.23
N SER A 163 6.60 -22.01 2.93
CA SER A 163 7.27 -23.15 2.30
C SER A 163 8.74 -23.27 2.71
N GLU A 164 9.43 -22.16 3.00
CA GLU A 164 10.80 -22.13 3.48
C GLU A 164 10.97 -22.83 4.84
N ILE A 165 9.91 -22.84 5.65
CA ILE A 165 9.87 -23.56 6.95
C ILE A 165 9.13 -24.90 6.86
N GLY A 166 8.91 -25.42 5.65
CA GLY A 166 8.36 -26.74 5.40
C GLY A 166 6.83 -26.85 5.51
N ILE A 167 6.09 -25.74 5.51
CA ILE A 167 4.62 -25.75 5.51
C ILE A 167 4.12 -25.93 4.06
N PRO A 168 3.31 -26.98 3.77
CA PRO A 168 2.77 -27.18 2.42
C PRO A 168 1.85 -26.03 1.98
N PRO A 169 1.92 -25.56 0.71
CA PRO A 169 1.07 -24.47 0.20
C PRO A 169 -0.44 -24.71 0.40
N LEU A 170 -0.90 -25.96 0.28
CA LEU A 170 -2.30 -26.31 0.47
C LEU A 170 -2.76 -26.11 1.93
N LEU A 171 -1.90 -26.42 2.90
CA LEU A 171 -2.20 -26.17 4.32
C LEU A 171 -2.22 -24.66 4.59
N CYS A 172 -1.29 -23.90 4.03
CA CYS A 172 -1.28 -22.44 4.10
C CYS A 172 -2.57 -21.85 3.51
N ALA A 173 -3.01 -22.34 2.33
CA ALA A 173 -4.26 -21.93 1.69
C ALA A 173 -5.48 -22.21 2.58
N ALA A 174 -5.57 -23.40 3.18
CA ALA A 174 -6.67 -23.79 4.06
C ALA A 174 -6.73 -22.91 5.31
N VAL A 175 -5.60 -22.67 5.97
CA VAL A 175 -5.50 -21.79 7.16
C VAL A 175 -5.88 -20.36 6.81
N THR A 176 -5.35 -19.82 5.72
CA THR A 176 -5.67 -18.48 5.25
C THR A 176 -7.17 -18.33 4.98
N ALA A 177 -7.78 -19.25 4.24
CA ALA A 177 -9.21 -19.24 3.97
C ALA A 177 -10.06 -19.36 5.24
N ALA A 178 -9.66 -20.22 6.18
CA ALA A 178 -10.36 -20.40 7.46
C ALA A 178 -10.36 -19.12 8.31
N LEU A 179 -9.25 -18.39 8.34
CA LEU A 179 -9.13 -17.10 9.06
C LEU A 179 -9.88 -15.97 8.36
N LEU A 180 -9.82 -15.92 7.02
CA LEU A 180 -10.46 -14.87 6.22
C LEU A 180 -11.98 -14.96 6.24
N THR A 181 -12.55 -16.16 6.12
CA THR A 181 -13.99 -16.36 5.98
C THR A 181 -14.78 -15.64 7.08
N PRO A 182 -14.58 -15.90 8.38
CA PRO A 182 -15.35 -15.24 9.42
C PRO A 182 -15.12 -13.72 9.47
N THR A 183 -13.94 -13.25 9.08
CA THR A 183 -13.60 -11.81 9.13
C THR A 183 -14.26 -11.07 7.98
N VAL A 184 -14.12 -11.56 6.75
CA VAL A 184 -14.69 -10.93 5.54
C VAL A 184 -16.21 -10.98 5.55
N PHE A 185 -16.82 -12.12 5.94
CA PHE A 185 -18.27 -12.23 6.06
C PHE A 185 -18.85 -11.43 7.23
N GLY A 186 -18.04 -11.10 8.24
CA GLY A 186 -18.39 -10.18 9.31
C GLY A 186 -18.52 -8.70 8.88
N GLY A 187 -18.05 -8.38 7.67
CA GLY A 187 -18.18 -7.05 7.03
C GLY A 187 -17.24 -5.99 7.57
N GLN A 188 -17.40 -4.77 7.09
CA GLN A 188 -16.46 -3.67 7.29
C GLN A 188 -16.15 -3.35 8.76
N LYS A 189 -17.14 -3.41 9.66
CA LYS A 189 -16.92 -3.16 11.10
C LYS A 189 -15.96 -4.19 11.71
N ARG A 190 -16.13 -5.47 11.35
CA ARG A 190 -15.26 -6.54 11.84
C ARG A 190 -13.85 -6.43 11.27
N ILE A 191 -13.73 -6.13 9.98
CA ILE A 191 -12.43 -5.90 9.34
C ILE A 191 -11.68 -4.76 10.05
N ALA A 192 -12.34 -3.62 10.27
CA ALA A 192 -11.74 -2.48 10.96
C ALA A 192 -11.34 -2.81 12.42
N ALA A 193 -12.15 -3.58 13.14
CA ALA A 193 -11.85 -4.02 14.50
C ALA A 193 -10.62 -4.94 14.55
N VAL A 194 -10.54 -5.91 13.62
CA VAL A 194 -9.39 -6.84 13.53
C VAL A 194 -8.10 -6.07 13.21
N ASN A 195 -8.11 -5.20 12.20
CA ASN A 195 -6.95 -4.40 11.85
C ASN A 195 -6.49 -3.50 13.01
N SER A 196 -7.44 -2.88 13.73
CA SER A 196 -7.12 -2.03 14.89
C SER A 196 -6.50 -2.79 16.05
N ALA A 197 -6.81 -4.06 16.20
CA ALA A 197 -6.25 -4.88 17.27
C ALA A 197 -4.86 -5.43 16.93
N VAL A 198 -4.66 -5.82 15.67
CA VAL A 198 -3.50 -6.62 15.27
C VAL A 198 -2.36 -5.75 14.74
N LEU A 199 -2.67 -4.77 13.87
CA LEU A 199 -1.64 -3.99 13.18
C LEU A 199 -0.72 -3.18 14.08
N PRO A 200 -1.20 -2.45 15.10
CA PRO A 200 -0.31 -1.64 15.93
C PRO A 200 0.76 -2.49 16.62
N VAL A 201 0.38 -3.69 17.07
CA VAL A 201 1.29 -4.60 17.77
C VAL A 201 2.35 -5.14 16.82
N PHE A 202 1.92 -5.72 15.69
CA PHE A 202 2.88 -6.31 14.73
C PHE A 202 3.74 -5.26 14.04
N SER A 203 3.20 -4.08 13.73
CA SER A 203 4.01 -2.98 13.18
C SER A 203 5.05 -2.48 14.17
N ALA A 204 4.71 -2.34 15.46
CA ALA A 204 5.66 -1.96 16.49
C ALA A 204 6.77 -3.02 16.67
N LEU A 205 6.40 -4.30 16.71
CA LEU A 205 7.36 -5.39 16.78
C LEU A 205 8.26 -5.45 15.55
N LEU A 206 7.69 -5.31 14.35
CA LEU A 206 8.49 -5.26 13.11
C LEU A 206 9.49 -4.12 13.15
N MET A 207 9.06 -2.91 13.55
CA MET A 207 9.95 -1.75 13.67
C MET A 207 11.05 -1.98 14.72
N LEU A 208 10.74 -2.69 15.81
CA LEU A 208 11.74 -3.08 16.81
C LEU A 208 12.82 -3.99 16.20
N PHE A 209 12.43 -5.04 15.48
CA PHE A 209 13.37 -5.96 14.82
C PHE A 209 14.18 -5.26 13.72
N LEU A 210 13.54 -4.45 12.86
CA LEU A 210 14.24 -3.68 11.83
C LEU A 210 15.22 -2.67 12.43
N SER A 211 14.83 -1.99 13.52
CA SER A 211 15.71 -1.07 14.26
C SER A 211 16.90 -1.82 14.86
N ALA A 212 16.66 -2.99 15.46
CA ALA A 212 17.72 -3.84 15.98
C ALA A 212 18.66 -4.30 14.86
N ALA A 213 18.14 -4.69 13.68
CA ALA A 213 18.95 -5.07 12.53
C ALA A 213 19.85 -3.92 12.05
N VAL A 214 19.34 -2.69 12.00
CA VAL A 214 20.14 -1.49 11.68
C VAL A 214 21.22 -1.25 12.74
N ILE A 215 20.89 -1.36 14.03
CA ILE A 215 21.84 -1.14 15.14
C ILE A 215 22.95 -2.21 15.13
N LEU A 216 22.62 -3.48 14.89
CA LEU A 216 23.61 -4.56 14.80
C LEU A 216 24.57 -4.36 13.63
N ASN A 217 24.15 -3.69 12.57
CA ASN A 217 24.94 -3.39 11.37
C ASN A 217 25.31 -1.90 11.25
N LEU A 218 25.40 -1.18 12.36
CA LEU A 218 25.57 0.28 12.38
C LEU A 218 26.78 0.77 11.57
N ARG A 219 27.87 -0.03 11.50
CA ARG A 219 29.08 0.32 10.74
C ARG A 219 28.83 0.36 9.23
N GLY A 220 27.87 -0.40 8.71
CA GLY A 220 27.51 -0.44 7.29
C GLY A 220 26.51 0.66 6.89
N VAL A 221 25.87 1.34 7.85
CA VAL A 221 24.84 2.36 7.58
C VAL A 221 25.35 3.52 6.73
N PRO A 222 26.54 4.11 6.97
CA PRO A 222 27.05 5.18 6.11
C PRO A 222 27.27 4.73 4.65
N GLU A 223 27.76 3.52 4.43
CA GLU A 223 27.94 2.96 3.09
C GLU A 223 26.59 2.66 2.43
N ALA A 224 25.59 2.17 3.17
CA ALA A 224 24.23 1.97 2.68
C ALA A 224 23.63 3.28 2.14
N PHE A 225 23.68 4.37 2.90
CA PHE A 225 23.23 5.69 2.41
C PHE A 225 24.07 6.19 1.23
N SER A 226 25.39 6.02 1.29
CA SER A 226 26.28 6.38 0.18
C SER A 226 25.91 5.61 -1.10
N ALA A 227 25.60 4.30 -1.00
CA ALA A 227 25.16 3.50 -2.14
C ALA A 227 23.82 3.98 -2.69
N ILE A 228 22.83 4.27 -1.83
CA ILE A 228 21.52 4.79 -2.22
C ILE A 228 21.66 6.05 -3.06
N PHE A 229 22.45 7.04 -2.59
CA PHE A 229 22.62 8.30 -3.33
C PHE A 229 23.47 8.14 -4.58
N ARG A 230 24.58 7.40 -4.51
CA ARG A 230 25.46 7.19 -5.69
C ARG A 230 24.75 6.48 -6.83
N GLU A 231 24.01 5.43 -6.53
CA GLU A 231 23.31 4.65 -7.57
C GLU A 231 22.07 5.37 -8.10
N ALA A 232 21.38 6.17 -7.28
CA ALA A 232 20.24 6.97 -7.73
C ALA A 232 20.61 7.94 -8.87
N PHE A 233 21.85 8.41 -8.89
CA PHE A 233 22.35 9.39 -9.88
C PHE A 233 23.44 8.82 -10.82
N GLY A 234 23.70 7.51 -10.78
CA GLY A 234 24.64 6.83 -11.67
C GLY A 234 26.11 7.26 -11.50
N ILE A 235 26.48 7.82 -10.35
CA ILE A 235 27.81 8.44 -10.11
C ILE A 235 28.96 7.42 -10.20
N ARG A 236 28.69 6.13 -10.05
CA ARG A 236 29.72 5.06 -10.03
C ARG A 236 30.09 4.52 -11.41
N GLN A 237 29.36 4.86 -12.46
CA GLN A 237 29.51 4.21 -13.77
C GLN A 237 29.76 5.27 -14.86
N ALA A 238 30.99 5.74 -14.92
CA ALA A 238 31.45 6.79 -15.83
C ALA A 238 31.58 6.35 -17.31
N GLY A 239 30.63 5.58 -17.82
CA GLY A 239 30.47 5.29 -19.25
C GLY A 239 29.14 5.86 -19.73
N ALA A 240 29.14 6.89 -20.55
CA ALA A 240 28.01 7.77 -20.85
C ALA A 240 26.70 7.08 -21.34
N GLY A 241 26.71 5.83 -21.75
CA GLY A 241 25.51 5.11 -22.21
C GLY A 241 24.87 4.20 -21.17
N VAL A 242 25.67 3.63 -20.26
CA VAL A 242 25.20 2.64 -19.25
C VAL A 242 24.57 3.34 -18.05
N SER A 243 25.06 4.54 -17.68
CA SER A 243 24.57 5.30 -16.54
C SER A 243 23.10 5.72 -16.68
N GLY A 244 22.67 6.16 -17.87
CA GLY A 244 21.29 6.58 -18.11
C GLY A 244 20.27 5.43 -18.01
N ALA A 245 20.63 4.25 -18.50
CA ALA A 245 19.77 3.07 -18.42
C ALA A 245 19.58 2.63 -16.97
N LEU A 246 20.62 2.62 -16.15
CA LEU A 246 20.57 2.23 -14.74
C LEU A 246 19.78 3.21 -13.89
N ILE A 247 19.95 4.52 -14.10
CA ILE A 247 19.12 5.55 -13.46
C ILE A 247 17.67 5.35 -13.81
N SER A 248 17.35 5.07 -15.07
CA SER A 248 15.99 4.80 -15.53
C SER A 248 15.38 3.54 -14.87
N ILE A 249 16.17 2.49 -14.71
CA ILE A 249 15.76 1.26 -14.01
C ILE A 249 15.51 1.56 -12.52
N ALA A 250 16.43 2.21 -11.83
CA ALA A 250 16.30 2.57 -10.43
C ALA A 250 15.07 3.46 -10.19
N LEU A 251 14.88 4.50 -11.00
CA LEU A 251 13.73 5.40 -10.94
C LEU A 251 12.41 4.64 -11.15
N ARG A 252 12.32 3.85 -12.21
CA ARG A 252 11.10 3.12 -12.54
C ARG A 252 10.78 2.08 -11.47
N THR A 253 11.76 1.29 -11.04
CA THR A 253 11.57 0.27 -10.00
C THR A 253 11.22 0.91 -8.67
N GLY A 254 11.95 1.94 -8.25
CA GLY A 254 11.69 2.65 -7.01
C GLY A 254 10.31 3.30 -6.99
N ALA A 255 9.92 3.99 -8.06
CA ALA A 255 8.60 4.61 -8.15
C ALA A 255 7.47 3.57 -8.15
N THR A 256 7.59 2.49 -8.93
CA THR A 256 6.58 1.43 -9.00
C THR A 256 6.41 0.75 -7.64
N ARG A 257 7.51 0.34 -7.00
CA ARG A 257 7.45 -0.33 -5.70
C ARG A 257 7.02 0.62 -4.59
N GLY A 258 7.40 1.89 -4.63
CA GLY A 258 6.94 2.92 -3.71
C GLY A 258 5.43 3.10 -3.79
N VAL A 259 4.86 3.31 -4.98
CA VAL A 259 3.41 3.46 -5.17
C VAL A 259 2.66 2.18 -4.82
N PHE A 260 3.20 1.00 -5.18
CA PHE A 260 2.60 -0.28 -4.80
C PHE A 260 2.52 -0.44 -3.28
N SER A 261 3.55 0.00 -2.54
CA SER A 261 3.62 -0.10 -1.09
C SER A 261 2.67 0.89 -0.41
N ASN A 262 2.80 2.20 -0.71
CA ASN A 262 2.05 3.26 -0.02
C ASN A 262 0.68 3.59 -0.65
N GLU A 263 0.33 2.99 -1.78
CA GLU A 263 -0.93 3.18 -2.52
C GLU A 263 -1.27 4.65 -2.86
N ALA A 264 -0.31 5.58 -2.83
CA ALA A 264 -0.56 6.98 -3.18
C ALA A 264 -0.82 7.13 -4.68
N GLY A 265 -1.93 7.75 -5.03
CA GLY A 265 -2.38 7.90 -6.41
C GLY A 265 -3.35 6.82 -6.88
N MET A 266 -3.58 5.77 -6.09
CA MET A 266 -4.46 4.67 -6.45
C MET A 266 -5.93 4.88 -6.02
N GLY A 267 -6.16 5.66 -4.96
CA GLY A 267 -7.50 5.95 -4.45
C GLY A 267 -8.16 4.80 -3.69
N SER A 268 -7.41 3.76 -3.32
CA SER A 268 -7.87 2.56 -2.59
C SER A 268 -8.12 2.84 -1.11
N SER A 269 -7.08 3.16 -0.35
CA SER A 269 -7.15 3.36 1.10
C SER A 269 -8.03 4.52 1.56
N PRO A 270 -8.25 5.61 0.78
CA PRO A 270 -9.23 6.64 1.09
C PRO A 270 -10.64 6.14 1.38
N ILE A 271 -11.02 4.99 0.83
CA ILE A 271 -12.31 4.34 1.07
C ILE A 271 -12.49 3.97 2.55
N ALA A 272 -11.41 3.53 3.21
CA ALA A 272 -11.44 3.22 4.63
C ALA A 272 -11.65 4.48 5.49
N HIS A 273 -10.93 5.55 5.19
CA HIS A 273 -11.06 6.83 5.91
C HIS A 273 -12.47 7.41 5.78
N ALA A 274 -13.06 7.33 4.59
CA ALA A 274 -14.41 7.85 4.33
C ALA A 274 -15.50 7.07 5.06
N ALA A 275 -15.26 5.83 5.46
CA ALA A 275 -16.25 4.99 6.15
C ALA A 275 -16.45 5.35 7.63
N SER A 276 -15.58 6.17 8.22
CA SER A 276 -15.74 6.62 9.61
C SER A 276 -16.86 7.69 9.71
N PRO A 277 -17.87 7.50 10.57
CA PRO A 277 -18.94 8.49 10.77
C PRO A 277 -18.43 9.85 11.24
N SER A 278 -17.43 9.85 12.11
CA SER A 278 -16.82 11.05 12.69
C SER A 278 -15.66 11.63 11.88
N ALA A 279 -15.39 11.13 10.64
CA ALA A 279 -14.29 11.63 9.85
C ALA A 279 -14.47 13.11 9.46
N ASP A 280 -13.45 13.90 9.74
CA ASP A 280 -13.26 15.26 9.27
C ASP A 280 -12.32 15.25 8.06
N PRO A 281 -12.59 15.99 6.97
CA PRO A 281 -11.77 15.92 5.75
C PRO A 281 -10.30 16.29 5.99
N GLN A 282 -9.99 17.34 6.76
CA GLN A 282 -8.61 17.78 7.00
C GLN A 282 -7.85 16.77 7.87
N LYS A 283 -8.43 16.39 9.02
CA LYS A 283 -7.80 15.42 9.93
C LYS A 283 -7.63 14.05 9.28
N SER A 284 -8.58 13.64 8.45
CA SER A 284 -8.45 12.40 7.69
C SER A 284 -7.38 12.51 6.61
N GLY A 285 -7.24 13.67 5.96
CA GLY A 285 -6.13 13.97 5.06
C GLY A 285 -4.77 13.86 5.74
N ASP A 286 -4.65 14.36 6.99
CA ASP A 286 -3.44 14.19 7.81
C ASP A 286 -3.11 12.72 8.05
N PHE A 287 -4.12 11.86 8.27
CA PHE A 287 -3.91 10.42 8.37
C PHE A 287 -3.35 9.81 7.08
N GLY A 288 -3.78 10.31 5.91
CA GLY A 288 -3.19 9.91 4.64
C GLY A 288 -1.70 10.28 4.53
N VAL A 289 -1.27 11.43 5.06
CA VAL A 289 0.15 11.78 5.14
C VAL A 289 0.90 10.82 6.06
N ILE A 290 0.33 10.51 7.23
CA ILE A 290 0.92 9.58 8.22
C ILE A 290 1.04 8.17 7.63
N GLU A 291 0.04 7.71 6.89
CA GLU A 291 0.02 6.41 6.22
C GLU A 291 1.24 6.24 5.31
N VAL A 292 1.47 7.20 4.39
CA VAL A 292 2.62 7.18 3.48
C VAL A 292 3.94 7.33 4.23
N PHE A 293 3.97 8.15 5.28
CA PHE A 293 5.17 8.34 6.10
C PHE A 293 5.58 7.04 6.80
N ILE A 294 4.64 6.37 7.46
CA ILE A 294 4.90 5.09 8.16
C ILE A 294 5.39 4.04 7.18
N ASP A 295 4.69 3.86 6.06
CA ASP A 295 5.03 2.84 5.08
C ASP A 295 6.40 3.07 4.45
N THR A 296 6.60 4.24 3.86
CA THR A 296 7.78 4.51 3.01
C THR A 296 8.99 4.99 3.82
N PHE A 297 8.80 5.96 4.73
CA PHE A 297 9.93 6.58 5.43
C PHE A 297 10.33 5.84 6.71
N LEU A 298 9.42 5.06 7.31
CA LEU A 298 9.78 4.21 8.44
C LEU A 298 10.03 2.78 7.96
N VAL A 299 9.00 2.02 7.64
CA VAL A 299 9.11 0.58 7.40
C VAL A 299 10.03 0.26 6.22
N SER A 300 9.74 0.82 5.05
CA SER A 300 10.54 0.53 3.84
C SER A 300 11.98 1.03 3.95
N THR A 301 12.22 2.20 4.58
CA THR A 301 13.57 2.74 4.77
C THR A 301 14.38 1.90 5.74
N PHE A 302 13.83 1.54 6.91
CA PHE A 302 14.55 0.70 7.87
C PHE A 302 14.85 -0.68 7.29
N CYS A 303 13.93 -1.26 6.53
CA CYS A 303 14.13 -2.52 5.83
C CYS A 303 15.28 -2.40 4.80
N ALA A 304 15.26 -1.39 3.94
CA ALA A 304 16.29 -1.17 2.93
C ALA A 304 17.67 -0.93 3.55
N VAL A 305 17.74 -0.06 4.56
CA VAL A 305 19.02 0.26 5.25
C VAL A 305 19.57 -0.96 5.97
N ALA A 306 18.71 -1.76 6.64
CA ALA A 306 19.14 -2.98 7.32
C ALA A 306 19.73 -4.01 6.32
N LEU A 307 19.07 -4.22 5.18
CA LEU A 307 19.55 -5.11 4.12
C LEU A 307 20.90 -4.64 3.56
N LEU A 308 20.99 -3.36 3.18
CA LEU A 308 22.21 -2.79 2.59
C LEU A 308 23.38 -2.75 3.59
N ALA A 309 23.14 -2.35 4.84
CA ALA A 309 24.16 -2.20 5.86
C ALA A 309 24.74 -3.55 6.30
N GLY A 310 23.91 -4.60 6.29
CA GLY A 310 24.35 -5.96 6.61
C GLY A 310 24.83 -6.78 5.41
N GLY A 311 24.61 -6.27 4.18
CA GLY A 311 24.96 -7.00 2.95
C GLY A 311 24.03 -8.18 2.63
N PHE A 312 22.80 -8.17 3.16
CA PHE A 312 21.83 -9.24 2.97
C PHE A 312 21.11 -9.12 1.62
N THR A 313 20.81 -10.24 1.00
CA THR A 313 20.11 -10.31 -0.30
C THR A 313 18.59 -10.41 -0.13
N SER A 314 18.14 -10.92 1.02
CA SER A 314 16.70 -11.06 1.33
C SER A 314 16.41 -10.74 2.79
N VAL A 315 15.13 -10.43 3.06
CA VAL A 315 14.66 -10.18 4.43
C VAL A 315 14.70 -11.47 5.26
N THR A 316 14.43 -12.60 4.65
CA THR A 316 14.45 -13.91 5.31
C THR A 316 15.87 -14.24 5.78
N GLU A 317 16.86 -14.06 4.90
CA GLU A 317 18.29 -14.21 5.23
C GLU A 317 18.67 -13.31 6.42
N MET A 318 18.36 -12.02 6.34
CA MET A 318 18.64 -11.04 7.39
C MET A 318 18.08 -11.46 8.76
N PHE A 319 16.79 -11.85 8.79
CA PHE A 319 16.15 -12.25 10.05
C PHE A 319 16.72 -13.57 10.60
N SER A 320 17.03 -14.54 9.72
CA SER A 320 17.62 -15.81 10.09
C SER A 320 19.03 -15.63 10.65
N GLU A 321 19.88 -14.83 10.00
CA GLU A 321 21.26 -14.62 10.43
C GLU A 321 21.37 -13.78 11.70
N LEU A 322 20.59 -12.70 11.81
CA LEU A 322 20.70 -11.78 12.96
C LEU A 322 19.98 -12.29 14.21
N PHE A 323 18.86 -12.99 14.05
CA PHE A 323 17.98 -13.37 15.17
C PHE A 323 17.72 -14.88 15.27
N GLY A 324 18.35 -15.68 14.39
CA GLY A 324 18.22 -17.15 14.37
C GLY A 324 16.77 -17.60 14.16
N VAL A 325 16.43 -18.72 14.80
CA VAL A 325 15.08 -19.32 14.71
C VAL A 325 13.98 -18.34 15.15
N ILE A 326 14.23 -17.54 16.18
CA ILE A 326 13.25 -16.55 16.68
C ILE A 326 12.95 -15.53 15.58
N GLY A 327 13.97 -15.04 14.88
CA GLY A 327 13.82 -14.11 13.77
C GLY A 327 13.02 -14.70 12.61
N SER A 328 13.35 -15.92 12.19
CA SER A 328 12.64 -16.60 11.10
C SER A 328 11.17 -16.83 11.42
N VAL A 329 10.85 -17.33 12.62
CA VAL A 329 9.48 -17.54 13.08
C VAL A 329 8.72 -16.20 13.17
N PHE A 330 9.35 -15.17 13.76
CA PHE A 330 8.73 -13.84 13.86
C PHE A 330 8.43 -13.26 12.47
N LEU A 331 9.38 -13.33 11.53
CA LEU A 331 9.17 -12.82 10.17
C LEU A 331 8.01 -13.55 9.47
N THR A 332 7.97 -14.88 9.53
CA THR A 332 6.91 -15.68 8.92
C THR A 332 5.54 -15.30 9.51
N LEU A 333 5.44 -15.22 10.85
CA LEU A 333 4.20 -14.79 11.51
C LEU A 333 3.81 -13.35 11.14
N SER A 334 4.78 -12.45 11.04
CA SER A 334 4.54 -11.06 10.65
C SER A 334 4.04 -10.97 9.21
N LEU A 335 4.66 -11.67 8.26
CA LEU A 335 4.21 -11.72 6.87
C LEU A 335 2.78 -12.28 6.76
N LEU A 336 2.46 -13.35 7.51
CA LEU A 336 1.10 -13.91 7.57
C LEU A 336 0.09 -12.87 8.08
N VAL A 337 0.44 -12.17 9.16
CA VAL A 337 -0.44 -11.16 9.77
C VAL A 337 -0.62 -9.94 8.86
N PHE A 338 0.45 -9.42 8.27
CA PHE A 338 0.36 -8.29 7.35
C PHE A 338 -0.36 -8.65 6.06
N ALA A 339 -0.10 -9.82 5.49
CA ALA A 339 -0.85 -10.28 4.32
C ALA A 339 -2.34 -10.47 4.63
N PHE A 340 -2.67 -11.06 5.78
CA PHE A 340 -4.04 -11.18 6.24
C PHE A 340 -4.70 -9.79 6.39
N ALA A 341 -4.02 -8.83 7.02
CA ALA A 341 -4.49 -7.45 7.18
C ALA A 341 -4.69 -6.77 5.82
N SER A 342 -3.77 -6.96 4.87
CA SER A 342 -3.90 -6.45 3.50
C SER A 342 -5.11 -7.05 2.79
N ILE A 343 -5.29 -8.36 2.81
CA ILE A 343 -6.43 -9.03 2.18
C ILE A 343 -7.75 -8.47 2.70
N ILE A 344 -7.92 -8.38 4.02
CA ILE A 344 -9.18 -7.89 4.59
C ILE A 344 -9.38 -6.37 4.35
N SER A 345 -8.31 -5.57 4.27
CA SER A 345 -8.39 -4.16 3.91
C SER A 345 -8.81 -3.96 2.46
N TRP A 346 -8.25 -4.70 1.53
CA TRP A 346 -8.66 -4.68 0.13
C TRP A 346 -10.10 -5.18 -0.05
N CYS A 347 -10.53 -6.18 0.75
CA CYS A 347 -11.93 -6.57 0.82
C CYS A 347 -12.82 -5.42 1.28
N PHE A 348 -12.38 -4.64 2.27
CA PHE A 348 -13.09 -3.47 2.76
C PHE A 348 -13.28 -2.42 1.65
N TYR A 349 -12.22 -2.10 0.90
CA TYR A 349 -12.26 -1.12 -0.19
C TYR A 349 -13.22 -1.55 -1.30
N SER A 350 -13.07 -2.79 -1.74
CA SER A 350 -13.91 -3.32 -2.82
C SER A 350 -15.37 -3.49 -2.43
N GLU A 351 -15.67 -3.77 -1.15
CA GLU A 351 -17.05 -3.79 -0.67
C GLU A 351 -17.72 -2.41 -0.81
N GLY A 352 -16.97 -1.31 -0.61
CA GLY A 352 -17.41 0.04 -0.92
C GLY A 352 -17.69 0.21 -2.42
N CYS A 353 -16.79 -0.25 -3.29
CA CYS A 353 -16.98 -0.20 -4.74
C CYS A 353 -18.15 -1.06 -5.24
N ILE A 354 -18.35 -2.25 -4.68
CA ILE A 354 -19.51 -3.11 -4.99
C ILE A 354 -20.83 -2.42 -4.58
N ARG A 355 -20.85 -1.74 -3.43
CA ARG A 355 -22.03 -0.95 -3.05
C ARG A 355 -22.28 0.23 -4.00
N PHE A 356 -21.22 0.88 -4.44
CA PHE A 356 -21.34 1.95 -5.44
C PHE A 356 -21.98 1.43 -6.74
N LEU A 357 -21.56 0.27 -7.23
CA LEU A 357 -22.03 -0.30 -8.51
C LEU A 357 -23.44 -0.90 -8.44
N PHE A 358 -23.74 -1.62 -7.36
CA PHE A 358 -24.95 -2.46 -7.26
C PHE A 358 -25.91 -2.05 -6.15
N GLY A 359 -25.59 -0.98 -5.41
CA GLY A 359 -26.32 -0.62 -4.19
C GLY A 359 -26.11 -1.63 -3.05
N ASP A 360 -26.93 -1.55 -2.00
CA ASP A 360 -26.83 -2.39 -0.79
C ASP A 360 -27.36 -3.83 -0.98
N ARG A 361 -27.28 -4.38 -2.19
CA ARG A 361 -27.76 -5.75 -2.47
C ARG A 361 -26.85 -6.78 -1.80
N ARG A 362 -27.47 -7.78 -1.15
CA ARG A 362 -26.76 -8.85 -0.41
C ARG A 362 -25.97 -9.78 -1.33
N PHE A 363 -26.55 -10.15 -2.48
CA PHE A 363 -25.96 -11.12 -3.40
C PHE A 363 -24.61 -10.67 -3.99
N PRO A 364 -24.45 -9.46 -4.60
CA PRO A 364 -23.14 -9.04 -5.12
C PRO A 364 -22.06 -8.97 -4.05
N ARG A 365 -22.41 -8.54 -2.82
CA ARG A 365 -21.46 -8.51 -1.70
C ARG A 365 -21.03 -9.91 -1.25
N ALA A 366 -21.98 -10.84 -1.12
CA ALA A 366 -21.68 -12.22 -0.75
C ALA A 366 -20.83 -12.90 -1.83
N LEU A 367 -21.16 -12.70 -3.11
CA LEU A 367 -20.39 -13.23 -4.23
C LEU A 367 -18.95 -12.71 -4.19
N TYR A 368 -18.76 -11.38 -4.04
CA TYR A 368 -17.42 -10.80 -3.95
C TYR A 368 -16.63 -11.36 -2.75
N ARG A 369 -17.24 -11.49 -1.57
CA ARG A 369 -16.60 -12.08 -0.38
C ARG A 369 -16.13 -13.50 -0.64
N SER A 370 -16.97 -14.31 -1.29
CA SER A 370 -16.61 -15.67 -1.69
C SER A 370 -15.47 -15.71 -2.69
N LEU A 371 -15.51 -14.82 -3.71
CA LEU A 371 -14.43 -14.69 -4.69
C LEU A 371 -13.11 -14.23 -4.03
N SER A 372 -13.17 -13.34 -3.05
CA SER A 372 -12.00 -12.86 -2.32
C SER A 372 -11.33 -14.01 -1.53
N VAL A 373 -12.11 -14.82 -0.81
CA VAL A 373 -11.59 -16.00 -0.11
C VAL A 373 -11.02 -17.03 -1.09
N ALA A 374 -11.71 -17.27 -2.21
CA ALA A 374 -11.24 -18.18 -3.25
C ALA A 374 -9.95 -17.67 -3.92
N ALA A 375 -9.83 -16.37 -4.17
CA ALA A 375 -8.62 -15.77 -4.70
C ALA A 375 -7.45 -15.89 -3.73
N ALA A 376 -7.65 -15.65 -2.43
CA ALA A 376 -6.61 -15.84 -1.43
C ALA A 376 -6.18 -17.31 -1.33
N PHE A 377 -7.12 -18.25 -1.38
CA PHE A 377 -6.79 -19.68 -1.44
C PHE A 377 -5.96 -20.01 -2.70
N ALA A 378 -6.40 -19.55 -3.86
CA ALA A 378 -5.70 -19.77 -5.12
C ALA A 378 -4.29 -19.13 -5.13
N GLY A 379 -4.13 -17.95 -4.51
CA GLY A 379 -2.84 -17.26 -4.38
C GLY A 379 -1.79 -18.08 -3.66
N CYS A 380 -2.17 -18.90 -2.69
CA CYS A 380 -1.24 -19.80 -2.00
C CYS A 380 -0.76 -20.98 -2.90
N VAL A 381 -1.48 -21.31 -3.95
CA VAL A 381 -1.22 -22.50 -4.79
C VAL A 381 -0.62 -22.11 -6.15
N ILE A 382 -0.97 -20.94 -6.67
CA ILE A 382 -0.51 -20.44 -7.96
C ILE A 382 0.88 -19.81 -7.80
N PRO A 383 1.84 -20.06 -8.73
CA PRO A 383 3.15 -19.41 -8.69
C PRO A 383 3.04 -17.89 -8.65
N LEU A 384 3.66 -17.26 -7.65
CA LEU A 384 3.56 -15.83 -7.37
C LEU A 384 3.97 -14.94 -8.56
N ALA A 385 5.00 -15.34 -9.31
CA ALA A 385 5.47 -14.60 -10.49
C ALA A 385 4.38 -14.38 -11.55
N SER A 386 3.46 -15.34 -11.71
CA SER A 386 2.36 -15.25 -12.70
C SER A 386 1.27 -14.24 -12.30
N VAL A 387 1.20 -13.90 -11.01
CA VAL A 387 0.15 -13.06 -10.43
C VAL A 387 0.59 -11.60 -10.35
N TRP A 388 1.88 -11.34 -10.13
CA TRP A 388 2.42 -9.98 -9.98
C TRP A 388 2.12 -9.07 -11.18
N ASP A 389 2.29 -9.57 -12.40
CA ASP A 389 2.07 -8.77 -13.61
C ASP A 389 0.61 -8.29 -13.72
N ALA A 390 -0.34 -9.17 -13.43
CA ALA A 390 -1.77 -8.83 -13.47
C ALA A 390 -2.15 -7.84 -12.36
N ALA A 391 -1.62 -8.04 -11.16
CA ALA A 391 -1.82 -7.14 -10.02
C ALA A 391 -1.31 -5.72 -10.32
N ASP A 392 -0.08 -5.62 -10.83
CA ASP A 392 0.52 -4.34 -11.22
C ASP A 392 -0.29 -3.63 -12.31
N ILE A 393 -0.85 -4.36 -13.28
CA ILE A 393 -1.71 -3.80 -14.33
C ILE A 393 -2.96 -3.15 -13.75
N PHE A 394 -3.71 -3.84 -12.89
CA PHE A 394 -4.93 -3.29 -12.31
C PHE A 394 -4.65 -2.10 -11.39
N ASN A 395 -3.57 -2.14 -10.62
CA ASN A 395 -3.13 -1.01 -9.80
C ASN A 395 -2.82 0.21 -10.67
N ALA A 396 -2.08 0.04 -11.76
CA ALA A 396 -1.76 1.13 -12.69
C ALA A 396 -3.02 1.73 -13.35
N LEU A 397 -3.96 0.89 -13.74
CA LEU A 397 -5.21 1.35 -14.38
C LEU A 397 -6.09 2.15 -13.41
N MET A 398 -6.06 1.87 -12.09
CA MET A 398 -6.80 2.65 -11.08
C MET A 398 -6.30 4.09 -10.96
N ILE A 399 -5.02 4.35 -11.27
CA ILE A 399 -4.39 5.66 -11.13
C ILE A 399 -5.10 6.71 -11.97
N ALA A 400 -5.38 6.41 -13.23
CA ALA A 400 -5.93 7.40 -14.17
C ALA A 400 -7.30 7.96 -13.74
N PRO A 401 -8.34 7.17 -13.42
CA PRO A 401 -9.62 7.71 -12.97
C PRO A 401 -9.51 8.38 -11.59
N ASN A 402 -8.61 7.93 -10.69
CA ASN A 402 -8.39 8.59 -9.42
C ASN A 402 -7.75 9.97 -9.57
N LEU A 403 -6.66 10.09 -10.34
CA LEU A 403 -6.04 11.39 -10.61
C LEU A 403 -6.99 12.33 -11.34
N TYR A 404 -7.83 11.81 -12.25
CA TYR A 404 -8.87 12.60 -12.91
C TYR A 404 -9.87 13.17 -11.90
N ALA A 405 -10.31 12.38 -10.92
CA ALA A 405 -11.18 12.85 -9.83
C ALA A 405 -10.54 14.01 -9.05
N LEU A 406 -9.29 13.85 -8.65
CA LEU A 406 -8.54 14.85 -7.89
C LEU A 406 -8.35 16.16 -8.66
N LEU A 407 -7.93 16.06 -9.92
CA LEU A 407 -7.70 17.26 -10.75
C LEU A 407 -8.99 17.99 -11.10
N LEU A 408 -10.08 17.26 -11.30
CA LEU A 408 -11.40 17.83 -11.59
C LEU A 408 -11.93 18.67 -10.43
N LYS A 409 -11.75 18.17 -9.20
CA LYS A 409 -12.25 18.79 -7.97
C LYS A 409 -11.13 19.44 -7.14
N ARG A 410 -9.96 19.71 -7.73
CA ARG A 410 -8.78 20.22 -7.03
C ARG A 410 -9.03 21.50 -6.22
N LYS A 411 -10.00 22.34 -6.63
CA LYS A 411 -10.30 23.60 -5.93
C LYS A 411 -10.99 23.38 -4.59
N ASP A 412 -11.64 22.24 -4.40
CA ASP A 412 -12.42 21.92 -3.20
C ASP A 412 -11.53 21.42 -2.05
N ILE A 413 -10.21 21.19 -2.30
CA ILE A 413 -9.25 20.73 -1.31
C ILE A 413 -8.68 21.91 -0.54
N SER A 414 -8.77 21.86 0.79
CA SER A 414 -8.15 22.78 1.74
C SER A 414 -6.98 22.11 2.47
N PHE A 415 -5.99 22.91 2.94
CA PHE A 415 -4.78 22.45 3.61
C PHE A 415 -4.57 23.22 4.92
#